data_a8616dea999ad27e8ce1cba41475a928
#
_entry.id   a8616dea999ad27e8ce1cba41475a928
#
_cell.length_a   1.000
_cell.length_b   1.000
_cell.length_c   1.000
_cell.angle_alpha   90.00
_cell.angle_beta   90.00
_cell.angle_gamma   90.00
#
_symmetry.space_group_name_H-M   'P 1'
#
loop_
_entity.id
_entity.type
_entity.pdbx_description
1 polymer ?
#
loop_
_entity_poly.entity_id
_entity_poly.type
_entity_poly.pdbx_seq_one_letter_code
_entity_poly.pdbx_strand_id
1 'polypeptide(L)' 'MNEFIKIPNGTKAIIIKSSTKERIGLKGKIYEHRPADIGFGFKIETMLFKADKKYSEIYSKDFYVGIDNIELIEEA' A
#
# COMPACT_ATOMS: atom_id res chain seq x y z
N MET A 1 -11.74 -22.21 3.51
CA MET A 1 -10.36 -21.83 3.19
C MET A 1 -10.33 -20.44 2.57
N ASN A 2 -9.53 -19.55 3.16
CA ASN A 2 -9.43 -18.21 2.64
C ASN A 2 -8.40 -18.16 1.52
N GLU A 3 -8.84 -17.68 0.39
CA GLU A 3 -7.94 -17.50 -0.73
C GLU A 3 -7.41 -16.08 -0.72
N PHE A 4 -6.10 -15.97 -0.91
CA PHE A 4 -5.48 -14.67 -1.07
C PHE A 4 -5.78 -14.16 -2.48
N ILE A 5 -6.49 -13.05 -2.55
CA ILE A 5 -6.80 -12.43 -3.83
C ILE A 5 -5.84 -11.29 -4.07
N LYS A 6 -4.95 -11.46 -5.03
CA LYS A 6 -3.94 -10.48 -5.33
C LYS A 6 -4.52 -9.26 -6.04
N ILE A 7 -4.20 -8.08 -5.50
CA ILE A 7 -4.61 -6.83 -6.12
C ILE A 7 -3.69 -6.54 -7.30
N PRO A 8 -4.24 -6.22 -8.47
CA PRO A 8 -3.40 -5.97 -9.65
C PRO A 8 -2.42 -4.82 -9.46
N ASN A 9 -1.23 -4.97 -10.05
CA ASN A 9 -0.24 -3.90 -10.04
C ASN A 9 -0.79 -2.64 -10.69
N GLY A 10 -0.48 -1.50 -10.11
CA GLY A 10 -0.93 -0.22 -10.63
C GLY A 10 -2.32 0.20 -10.17
N THR A 11 -2.92 -0.56 -9.25
CA THR A 11 -4.21 -0.17 -8.67
C THR A 11 -4.03 1.08 -7.82
N LYS A 12 -4.91 2.04 -8.01
CA LYS A 12 -4.82 3.30 -7.24
C LYS A 12 -5.27 3.12 -5.80
N ALA A 13 -4.57 3.78 -4.91
CA ALA A 13 -4.87 3.71 -3.48
C ALA A 13 -4.52 5.02 -2.80
N ILE A 14 -5.13 5.23 -1.64
CA ILE A 14 -4.83 6.36 -0.78
C ILE A 14 -4.45 5.84 0.61
N ILE A 15 -3.45 6.46 1.23
CA ILE A 15 -3.04 6.08 2.57
C ILE A 15 -4.00 6.70 3.59
N ILE A 16 -4.60 5.85 4.41
CA ILE A 16 -5.56 6.28 5.43
C ILE A 16 -4.99 6.21 6.85
N LYS A 17 -3.92 5.43 7.04
CA LYS A 17 -3.24 5.31 8.33
C LYS A 17 -1.75 5.23 8.11
N SER A 18 -0.99 5.90 8.95
CA SER A 18 0.47 5.80 8.92
C SER A 18 1.02 6.36 10.22
N SER A 19 2.14 5.77 10.69
CA SER A 19 2.89 6.35 11.81
C SER A 19 3.58 7.65 11.40
N THR A 20 3.75 7.84 10.10
CA THR A 20 4.28 9.09 9.55
C THR A 20 3.11 9.92 9.03
N LYS A 21 2.77 10.98 9.76
CA LYS A 21 1.59 11.77 9.45
C LYS A 21 1.56 12.34 8.04
N GLU A 22 2.72 12.69 7.51
CA GLU A 22 2.82 13.26 6.18
C GLU A 22 2.38 12.31 5.08
N ARG A 23 2.33 11.02 5.39
CA ARG A 23 1.90 10.02 4.41
C ARG A 23 0.38 9.87 4.36
N ILE A 24 -0.33 10.27 5.41
CA ILE A 24 -1.79 10.14 5.44
C ILE A 24 -2.40 11.07 4.40
N GLY A 25 -3.26 10.50 3.54
CA GLY A 25 -3.87 11.26 2.46
C GLY A 25 -3.11 11.22 1.14
N LEU A 26 -1.92 10.60 1.13
CA LEU A 26 -1.17 10.44 -0.11
C LEU A 26 -1.90 9.49 -1.04
N LYS A 27 -1.98 9.88 -2.30
CA LYS A 27 -2.52 9.04 -3.35
C LYS A 27 -1.37 8.47 -4.16
N GLY A 28 -1.55 7.27 -4.63
CA GLY A 28 -0.53 6.61 -5.43
C GLY A 28 -1.05 5.29 -5.99
N LYS A 29 -0.12 4.45 -6.38
CA LYS A 29 -0.43 3.14 -6.93
C LYS A 29 0.28 2.07 -6.13
N ILE A 30 -0.31 0.90 -6.09
CA ILE A 30 0.27 -0.24 -5.35
C ILE A 30 0.74 -1.31 -6.31
N TYR A 31 1.77 -2.02 -5.87
CA TYR A 31 2.42 -3.06 -6.65
C TYR A 31 2.82 -4.19 -5.71
N GLU A 32 3.07 -5.36 -6.28
CA GLU A 32 3.60 -6.50 -5.55
C GLU A 32 2.78 -6.87 -4.31
N HIS A 33 1.46 -6.81 -4.42
CA HIS A 33 0.58 -7.21 -3.33
C HIS A 33 0.82 -8.67 -2.98
N ARG A 34 1.20 -8.94 -1.74
CA ARG A 34 1.49 -10.30 -1.29
C ARG A 34 1.32 -10.41 0.22
N PRO A 35 1.06 -11.62 0.71
CA PRO A 35 1.11 -11.84 2.14
C PRO A 35 2.56 -11.87 2.61
N ALA A 36 2.79 -11.39 3.82
CA ALA A 36 4.11 -11.43 4.44
C ALA A 36 3.96 -12.04 5.83
N ASP A 37 4.87 -12.95 6.17
CA ASP A 37 4.88 -13.59 7.47
C ASP A 37 5.64 -12.71 8.44
N ILE A 38 4.96 -12.26 9.50
CA ILE A 38 5.59 -11.41 10.52
C ILE A 38 6.01 -12.19 11.76
N GLY A 39 5.86 -13.53 11.73
CA GLY A 39 6.24 -14.39 12.83
C GLY A 39 5.06 -14.80 13.70
N PHE A 40 5.29 -15.77 14.56
CA PHE A 40 4.28 -16.29 15.50
C PHE A 40 2.97 -16.73 14.81
N GLY A 41 3.05 -17.14 13.54
CA GLY A 41 1.86 -17.56 12.81
C GLY A 41 1.01 -16.42 12.26
N PHE A 42 1.42 -15.18 12.47
CA PHE A 42 0.69 -14.04 11.96
C PHE A 42 1.19 -13.62 10.58
N LYS A 43 0.24 -13.30 9.73
CA LYS A 43 0.54 -12.82 8.38
C LYS A 43 -0.19 -11.50 8.13
N ILE A 44 0.47 -10.63 7.41
CA ILE A 44 -0.16 -9.39 6.96
C ILE A 44 -0.05 -9.33 5.45
N GLU A 45 -0.93 -8.58 4.83
CA GLU A 45 -0.84 -8.30 3.41
C GLU A 45 -0.11 -6.99 3.21
N THR A 46 0.94 -7.03 2.43
CA THR A 46 1.76 -5.85 2.16
C THR A 46 1.85 -5.59 0.66
N MET A 47 2.14 -4.36 0.33
CA MET A 47 2.34 -3.98 -1.05
C MET A 47 3.26 -2.78 -1.14
N LEU A 48 3.94 -2.66 -2.26
CA LEU A 48 4.79 -1.51 -2.52
C LEU A 48 3.90 -0.35 -2.96
N PHE A 49 4.03 0.77 -2.27
CA PHE A 49 3.28 1.98 -2.59
C PHE A 49 4.19 2.96 -3.31
N LYS A 50 3.75 3.37 -4.49
CA LYS A 50 4.44 4.40 -5.26
C LYS A 50 3.56 5.64 -5.28
N ALA A 51 3.97 6.65 -4.53
CA ALA A 51 3.21 7.87 -4.41
C ALA A 51 3.15 8.63 -5.74
N ASP A 52 2.11 9.41 -5.89
CA ASP A 52 2.02 10.30 -7.03
C ASP A 52 3.15 11.31 -7.01
N LYS A 53 3.39 11.87 -8.15
CA LYS A 53 4.59 12.58 -8.54
C LYS A 53 5.21 13.51 -7.49
N LYS A 54 4.41 14.33 -6.85
CA LYS A 54 4.94 15.37 -5.98
C LYS A 54 5.68 14.84 -4.77
N TYR A 55 5.12 13.81 -4.12
CA TYR A 55 5.75 13.22 -2.96
C TYR A 55 7.03 12.48 -3.37
N SER A 56 6.97 11.79 -4.50
CA SER A 56 8.12 11.04 -5.00
C SER A 56 9.32 11.95 -5.29
N GLU A 57 9.08 13.18 -5.71
CA GLU A 57 10.15 14.13 -5.97
C GLU A 57 10.88 14.53 -4.69
N ILE A 58 10.16 14.62 -3.59
CA ILE A 58 10.74 15.05 -2.31
C ILE A 58 11.48 13.91 -1.61
N TYR A 59 10.83 12.76 -1.54
CA TYR A 59 11.37 11.63 -0.77
C TYR A 59 11.99 10.54 -1.64
N SER A 60 11.71 10.57 -2.92
CA SER A 60 12.32 9.74 -3.96
C SER A 60 12.35 8.23 -3.72
N LYS A 61 11.63 7.74 -2.75
CA LYS A 61 11.61 6.31 -2.45
C LYS A 61 10.21 5.81 -2.26
N ASP A 62 9.95 4.65 -2.85
CA ASP A 62 8.72 3.93 -2.61
C ASP A 62 8.83 3.23 -1.26
N PHE A 63 7.71 2.90 -0.68
CA PHE A 63 7.71 2.24 0.61
C PHE A 63 6.59 1.19 0.66
N TYR A 64 6.74 0.24 1.57
CA TYR A 64 5.75 -0.81 1.74
C TYR A 64 4.66 -0.35 2.71
N VAL A 65 3.43 -0.75 2.41
CA VAL A 65 2.28 -0.46 3.25
C VAL A 65 1.50 -1.74 3.51
N GLY A 66 0.79 -1.78 4.62
CA GLY A 66 -0.13 -2.88 4.92
C GLY A 66 -1.50 -2.61 4.32
N ILE A 67 -2.25 -3.67 4.05
CA ILE A 67 -3.58 -3.55 3.45
C ILE A 67 -4.53 -2.70 4.31
N ASP A 68 -4.38 -2.75 5.62
CA ASP A 68 -5.25 -1.99 6.52
C ASP A 68 -4.92 -0.51 6.58
N ASN A 69 -3.81 -0.10 6.00
CA ASN A 69 -3.35 1.28 6.01
C ASN A 69 -3.72 2.06 4.77
N ILE A 70 -4.35 1.41 3.83
CA ILE A 70 -4.74 2.03 2.57
C ILE A 70 -6.20 1.76 2.26
N GLU A 71 -6.73 2.57 1.36
CA GLU A 71 -8.04 2.36 0.79
C GLU A 71 -7.91 2.40 -0.72
N LEU A 72 -8.47 1.41 -1.39
CA LEU A 72 -8.42 1.36 -2.84
C LEU A 72 -9.35 2.40 -3.45
N ILE A 73 -8.88 3.06 -4.47
CA ILE A 73 -9.67 4.08 -5.17
C ILE A 73 -10.19 3.45 -6.45
N GLU A 74 -11.51 3.39 -6.58
CA GLU A 74 -12.11 2.92 -7.81
C GLU A 74 -12.22 4.07 -8.80
N GLU A 75 -11.77 3.82 -10.01
CA GLU A 75 -11.97 4.78 -11.09
C GLU A 75 -13.18 4.35 -11.90
N ALA A 76 -14.07 5.28 -12.07
CA ALA A 76 -15.23 5.06 -12.93
C ALA A 76 -14.81 5.07 -14.41
#